data_1385044f1dcdeed5eca2f6f43103e0cc
#
_entry.id   1385044f1dcdeed5eca2f6f43103e0cc
#
_cell.length_a   1.000
_cell.length_b   1.000
_cell.length_c   1.000
_cell.angle_alpha   90.00
_cell.angle_beta   90.00
_cell.angle_gamma   90.00
#
_symmetry.space_group_name_H-M   'P 1'
#
loop_
_entity.id
_entity.type
_entity.pdbx_description
1 polymer ?
#
loop_
_entity_poly.entity_id
_entity_poly.type
_entity_poly.pdbx_seq_one_letter_code
_entity_poly.pdbx_strand_id
1 'polypeptide(L)'
;MYVLFLQQPSLRYLPLKQYLKKLMTELKIEDLLSVDEYDKKRDELLSIANSQSELRTVRIGNNVSLLFENKATVQSKLQELLRNENVIQSEKIQKKLSVYKLLLPDTNSLKASMSINSDEEEKKGIDKRVWIQIGENDRVFGSPSTNLNQADDEDYGGVFVLEFDLSNLMVKDFQLGMILYAGIDHPKYNIRTKEILKQTTASLAKDLL
;
A
#
# COMPACT_ATOMS: atom_id res chain seq x y z
N MET A 1 -27.90 -8.28 -4.41
CA MET A 1 -27.72 -9.71 -4.73
C MET A 1 -26.53 -10.20 -3.90
N TYR A 2 -26.72 -11.22 -3.08
CA TYR A 2 -25.68 -11.83 -2.23
C TYR A 2 -25.33 -13.20 -2.80
N VAL A 3 -24.05 -13.53 -2.80
CA VAL A 3 -23.58 -14.86 -3.23
C VAL A 3 -23.23 -15.68 -1.98
N LEU A 4 -23.79 -16.89 -1.89
CA LEU A 4 -23.51 -17.82 -0.80
C LEU A 4 -22.28 -18.68 -1.15
N PHE A 5 -21.24 -18.63 -0.34
CA PHE A 5 -20.04 -19.45 -0.48
C PHE A 5 -19.91 -20.45 0.67
N LEU A 6 -19.90 -21.74 0.34
CA LEU A 6 -19.96 -22.83 1.31
C LEU A 6 -18.63 -23.18 2.00
N GLN A 7 -17.49 -22.59 1.59
CA GLN A 7 -16.16 -23.05 2.05
C GLN A 7 -15.33 -22.06 2.89
N GLN A 8 -15.78 -20.79 3.06
CA GLN A 8 -15.09 -19.83 3.95
C GLN A 8 -16.09 -19.07 4.80
N PRO A 9 -16.11 -19.27 6.13
CA PRO A 9 -17.12 -18.68 7.02
C PRO A 9 -17.16 -17.15 7.02
N SER A 10 -16.02 -16.50 6.78
CA SER A 10 -15.88 -15.03 6.78
C SER A 10 -16.41 -14.33 5.53
N LEU A 11 -16.77 -15.08 4.47
CA LEU A 11 -17.21 -14.52 3.18
C LEU A 11 -18.71 -14.71 2.91
N ARG A 12 -19.45 -15.28 3.83
CA ARG A 12 -20.85 -15.72 3.61
C ARG A 12 -21.84 -14.63 3.23
N TYR A 13 -21.52 -13.34 3.43
CA TYR A 13 -22.47 -12.23 3.26
C TYR A 13 -21.91 -10.97 2.60
N LEU A 14 -20.80 -11.06 1.85
CA LEU A 14 -20.30 -9.89 1.12
C LEU A 14 -21.19 -9.61 -0.12
N PRO A 15 -21.53 -8.33 -0.39
CA PRO A 15 -22.10 -7.94 -1.66
C PRO A 15 -21.22 -8.42 -2.83
N LEU A 16 -21.84 -8.89 -3.92
CA LEU A 16 -21.11 -9.46 -5.06
C LEU A 16 -19.96 -8.53 -5.55
N LYS A 17 -20.22 -7.23 -5.60
CA LYS A 17 -19.23 -6.22 -6.01
C LYS A 17 -17.99 -6.23 -5.10
N GLN A 18 -18.19 -6.30 -3.80
CA GLN A 18 -17.10 -6.36 -2.81
C GLN A 18 -16.34 -7.69 -2.88
N TYR A 19 -17.05 -8.78 -3.10
CA TYR A 19 -16.44 -10.08 -3.29
C TYR A 19 -15.56 -10.12 -4.55
N LEU A 20 -16.06 -9.67 -5.68
CA LEU A 20 -15.29 -9.62 -6.94
C LEU A 20 -14.07 -8.71 -6.80
N LYS A 21 -14.21 -7.56 -6.16
CA LYS A 21 -13.08 -6.67 -5.93
C LYS A 21 -12.04 -7.29 -5.00
N LYS A 22 -12.46 -7.95 -3.91
CA LYS A 22 -11.56 -8.69 -3.03
C LYS A 22 -10.77 -9.75 -3.77
N LEU A 23 -11.42 -10.52 -4.67
CA LEU A 23 -10.72 -11.47 -5.52
C LEU A 23 -9.68 -10.81 -6.44
N MET A 24 -9.97 -9.64 -6.96
CA MET A 24 -9.08 -8.90 -7.87
C MET A 24 -7.91 -8.24 -7.12
N THR A 25 -8.09 -7.89 -5.85
CA THR A 25 -7.04 -7.24 -5.04
C THR A 25 -6.26 -8.22 -4.17
N GLU A 26 -6.77 -9.44 -3.94
CA GLU A 26 -6.07 -10.47 -3.18
C GLU A 26 -4.82 -10.95 -3.93
N LEU A 27 -3.68 -10.97 -3.24
CA LEU A 27 -2.44 -11.57 -3.75
C LEU A 27 -2.36 -13.03 -3.33
N LYS A 28 -2.15 -13.94 -4.28
CA LYS A 28 -2.10 -15.38 -4.08
C LYS A 28 -0.75 -15.95 -4.52
N ILE A 29 -0.45 -17.17 -4.09
CA ILE A 29 0.78 -17.86 -4.49
C ILE A 29 0.84 -18.10 -6.00
N GLU A 30 -0.31 -18.32 -6.63
CA GLU A 30 -0.44 -18.52 -8.07
C GLU A 30 -0.17 -17.25 -8.89
N ASP A 31 -0.19 -16.07 -8.24
CA ASP A 31 0.20 -14.80 -8.86
C ASP A 31 1.73 -14.63 -8.95
N LEU A 32 2.50 -15.48 -8.24
CA LEU A 32 3.95 -15.39 -8.18
C LEU A 32 4.59 -16.33 -9.22
N LEU A 33 5.63 -15.84 -9.85
CA LEU A 33 6.46 -16.60 -10.76
C LEU A 33 7.57 -17.35 -9.97
N SER A 34 8.01 -18.49 -10.49
CA SER A 34 9.28 -19.07 -10.02
C SER A 34 10.43 -18.11 -10.28
N VAL A 35 11.55 -18.28 -9.55
CA VAL A 35 12.74 -17.42 -9.71
C VAL A 35 13.21 -17.42 -11.16
N ASP A 36 13.29 -18.60 -11.78
CA ASP A 36 13.74 -18.76 -13.18
C ASP A 36 12.80 -18.09 -14.20
N GLU A 37 11.49 -18.16 -13.98
CA GLU A 37 10.50 -17.51 -14.86
C GLU A 37 10.51 -16.00 -14.68
N TYR A 38 10.68 -15.55 -13.43
CA TYR A 38 10.80 -14.14 -13.13
C TYR A 38 12.06 -13.52 -13.74
N ASP A 39 13.21 -14.16 -13.62
CA ASP A 39 14.47 -13.67 -14.19
C ASP A 39 14.37 -13.44 -15.71
N LYS A 40 13.64 -14.30 -16.42
CA LYS A 40 13.44 -14.17 -17.88
C LYS A 40 12.60 -12.94 -18.26
N LYS A 41 11.73 -12.46 -17.37
CA LYS A 41 10.78 -11.36 -17.61
C LYS A 41 11.03 -10.14 -16.72
N ARG A 42 12.08 -10.18 -15.92
CA ARG A 42 12.33 -9.23 -14.84
C ARG A 42 12.32 -7.78 -15.31
N ASP A 43 13.05 -7.47 -16.36
CA ASP A 43 13.18 -6.07 -16.85
C ASP A 43 11.85 -5.51 -17.31
N GLU A 44 11.03 -6.32 -18.00
CA GLU A 44 9.68 -5.93 -18.41
C GLU A 44 8.77 -5.72 -17.19
N LEU A 45 8.76 -6.67 -16.25
CA LEU A 45 7.92 -6.61 -15.05
C LEU A 45 8.33 -5.45 -14.13
N LEU A 46 9.62 -5.19 -13.97
CA LEU A 46 10.10 -4.04 -13.21
C LEU A 46 9.75 -2.71 -13.89
N SER A 47 9.81 -2.62 -15.20
CA SER A 47 9.41 -1.41 -15.92
C SER A 47 7.94 -1.08 -15.66
N ILE A 48 7.06 -2.09 -15.72
CA ILE A 48 5.63 -1.94 -15.41
C ILE A 48 5.44 -1.55 -13.94
N ALA A 49 6.09 -2.25 -13.01
CA ALA A 49 5.98 -1.99 -11.59
C ALA A 49 6.50 -0.60 -11.19
N ASN A 50 7.59 -0.15 -11.79
CA ASN A 50 8.13 1.18 -11.56
C ASN A 50 7.17 2.28 -12.04
N SER A 51 6.56 2.11 -13.20
CA SER A 51 5.54 3.03 -13.71
C SER A 51 4.32 3.10 -12.78
N GLN A 52 3.87 1.96 -12.25
CA GLN A 52 2.79 1.92 -11.26
C GLN A 52 3.21 2.58 -9.94
N SER A 53 4.41 2.32 -9.47
CA SER A 53 4.94 2.91 -8.23
C SER A 53 5.07 4.43 -8.36
N GLU A 54 5.55 4.92 -9.50
CA GLU A 54 5.70 6.35 -9.75
C GLU A 54 4.36 7.08 -9.76
N LEU A 55 3.34 6.48 -10.41
CA LEU A 55 1.97 6.99 -10.41
C LEU A 55 1.37 7.07 -9.00
N ARG A 56 1.81 6.23 -8.07
CA ARG A 56 1.24 6.06 -6.73
C ARG A 56 2.11 6.67 -5.63
N THR A 57 3.23 7.28 -6.00
CA THR A 57 4.14 7.95 -5.06
C THR A 57 3.78 9.40 -4.87
N VAL A 58 3.52 9.78 -3.62
CA VAL A 58 3.28 11.16 -3.19
C VAL A 58 4.52 11.67 -2.44
N ARG A 59 5.14 12.71 -2.98
CA ARG A 59 6.29 13.38 -2.32
C ARG A 59 5.80 14.50 -1.41
N ILE A 60 6.25 14.49 -0.16
CA ILE A 60 5.95 15.51 0.84
C ILE A 60 7.24 16.27 1.13
N GLY A 61 7.39 17.42 0.49
CA GLY A 61 8.67 18.14 0.47
C GLY A 61 9.76 17.38 -0.27
N ASN A 62 11.02 17.57 0.17
CA ASN A 62 12.18 16.99 -0.49
C ASN A 62 12.61 15.65 0.09
N ASN A 63 12.23 15.39 1.35
CA ASN A 63 12.83 14.31 2.13
C ASN A 63 11.89 13.15 2.41
N VAL A 64 10.58 13.30 2.20
CA VAL A 64 9.62 12.25 2.51
C VAL A 64 8.82 11.85 1.27
N SER A 65 8.66 10.56 1.07
CA SER A 65 7.79 10.00 0.04
C SER A 65 6.90 8.90 0.60
N LEU A 66 5.66 8.86 0.13
CA LEU A 66 4.66 7.84 0.42
C LEU A 66 4.37 7.08 -0.86
N LEU A 67 4.73 5.81 -0.93
CA LEU A 67 4.26 4.91 -1.97
C LEU A 67 2.99 4.22 -1.48
N PHE A 68 1.84 4.60 -2.00
CA PHE A 68 0.57 3.93 -1.69
C PHE A 68 0.53 2.56 -2.37
N GLU A 69 0.46 1.53 -1.55
CA GLU A 69 0.55 0.14 -2.01
C GLU A 69 -0.74 -0.34 -2.67
N ASN A 70 -0.58 -1.28 -3.60
CA ASN A 70 -1.65 -2.09 -4.17
C ASN A 70 -1.12 -3.48 -4.54
N LYS A 71 -1.95 -4.34 -5.13
CA LYS A 71 -1.55 -5.69 -5.52
C LYS A 71 -0.29 -5.68 -6.40
N ALA A 72 -0.20 -4.79 -7.39
CA ALA A 72 0.93 -4.77 -8.33
C ALA A 72 2.25 -4.36 -7.65
N THR A 73 2.22 -3.31 -6.81
CA THR A 73 3.43 -2.85 -6.09
C THR A 73 3.90 -3.88 -5.07
N VAL A 74 2.97 -4.48 -4.33
CA VAL A 74 3.27 -5.51 -3.34
C VAL A 74 3.79 -6.79 -4.00
N GLN A 75 3.17 -7.23 -5.09
CA GLN A 75 3.61 -8.40 -5.85
C GLN A 75 5.05 -8.22 -6.38
N SER A 76 5.35 -7.06 -6.95
CA SER A 76 6.70 -6.76 -7.45
C SER A 76 7.75 -6.80 -6.35
N LYS A 77 7.47 -6.18 -5.18
CA LYS A 77 8.37 -6.20 -4.02
C LYS A 77 8.61 -7.63 -3.53
N LEU A 78 7.54 -8.41 -3.38
CA LEU A 78 7.66 -9.80 -2.94
C LEU A 78 8.45 -10.63 -3.95
N GLN A 79 8.22 -10.44 -5.25
CA GLN A 79 8.90 -11.17 -6.30
C GLN A 79 10.42 -10.88 -6.30
N GLU A 80 10.82 -9.60 -6.14
CA GLU A 80 12.22 -9.20 -6.00
C GLU A 80 12.87 -9.81 -4.74
N LEU A 81 12.15 -9.82 -3.62
CA LEU A 81 12.63 -10.44 -2.38
C LEU A 81 12.89 -11.95 -2.58
N LEU A 82 11.92 -12.68 -3.13
CA LEU A 82 12.02 -14.12 -3.38
C LEU A 82 13.20 -14.44 -4.30
N ARG A 83 13.41 -13.60 -5.32
CA ARG A 83 14.54 -13.70 -6.24
C ARG A 83 15.87 -13.45 -5.53
N ASN A 84 16.00 -12.34 -4.81
CA ASN A 84 17.26 -11.93 -4.18
C ASN A 84 17.71 -12.93 -3.12
N GLU A 85 16.78 -13.54 -2.40
CA GLU A 85 17.05 -14.57 -1.39
C GLU A 85 17.03 -15.98 -1.96
N ASN A 86 16.78 -16.15 -3.26
CA ASN A 86 16.64 -17.44 -3.94
C ASN A 86 15.65 -18.38 -3.20
N VAL A 87 14.49 -17.86 -2.83
CA VAL A 87 13.46 -18.62 -2.09
C VAL A 87 12.67 -19.50 -3.02
N ILE A 88 12.91 -20.81 -2.99
CA ILE A 88 12.20 -21.82 -3.79
C ILE A 88 11.26 -22.71 -2.97
N GLN A 89 11.39 -22.69 -1.64
CA GLN A 89 10.60 -23.55 -0.75
C GLN A 89 9.20 -22.98 -0.54
N SER A 90 8.17 -23.76 -0.87
CA SER A 90 6.76 -23.34 -0.80
C SER A 90 6.35 -22.77 0.56
N GLU A 91 6.80 -23.37 1.67
CA GLU A 91 6.49 -22.92 3.02
C GLU A 91 7.08 -21.52 3.31
N LYS A 92 8.31 -21.27 2.86
CA LYS A 92 8.94 -19.94 3.00
C LYS A 92 8.25 -18.89 2.15
N ILE A 93 7.88 -19.25 0.90
CA ILE A 93 7.09 -18.37 0.02
C ILE A 93 5.77 -18.01 0.69
N GLN A 94 5.05 -19.01 1.25
CA GLN A 94 3.78 -18.79 1.93
C GLN A 94 3.92 -17.87 3.15
N LYS A 95 4.97 -18.04 3.94
CA LYS A 95 5.27 -17.17 5.09
C LYS A 95 5.49 -15.73 4.64
N LYS A 96 6.36 -15.50 3.65
CA LYS A 96 6.61 -14.15 3.12
C LYS A 96 5.37 -13.54 2.49
N LEU A 97 4.62 -14.32 1.71
CA LEU A 97 3.35 -13.87 1.13
C LEU A 97 2.36 -13.40 2.21
N SER A 98 2.23 -14.14 3.32
CA SER A 98 1.32 -13.75 4.41
C SER A 98 1.68 -12.39 5.03
N VAL A 99 2.97 -12.09 5.16
CA VAL A 99 3.47 -10.81 5.67
C VAL A 99 3.22 -9.69 4.64
N TYR A 100 3.56 -9.91 3.37
CA TYR A 100 3.37 -8.91 2.32
C TYR A 100 1.90 -8.58 2.04
N LYS A 101 0.97 -9.51 2.26
CA LYS A 101 -0.48 -9.26 2.20
C LYS A 101 -0.95 -8.17 3.17
N LEU A 102 -0.25 -7.95 4.28
CA LEU A 102 -0.57 -6.89 5.23
C LEU A 102 -0.36 -5.48 4.64
N LEU A 103 0.41 -5.36 3.55
CA LEU A 103 0.60 -4.10 2.82
C LEU A 103 -0.59 -3.75 1.92
N LEU A 104 -1.45 -4.69 1.61
CA LEU A 104 -2.58 -4.44 0.71
C LEU A 104 -3.62 -3.54 1.37
N PRO A 105 -4.21 -2.59 0.62
CA PRO A 105 -5.28 -1.75 1.11
C PRO A 105 -6.52 -2.59 1.45
N ASP A 106 -7.29 -2.10 2.42
CA ASP A 106 -8.56 -2.70 2.80
C ASP A 106 -9.75 -1.93 2.19
N THR A 107 -10.96 -2.28 2.63
CA THR A 107 -12.21 -1.69 2.13
C THR A 107 -12.23 -0.17 2.25
N ASN A 108 -11.80 0.34 3.39
CA ASN A 108 -11.83 1.77 3.74
C ASN A 108 -10.46 2.27 4.19
N SER A 109 -9.37 1.56 3.93
CA SER A 109 -8.04 2.03 4.30
C SER A 109 -7.09 2.05 3.11
N LEU A 110 -6.22 3.04 3.09
CA LEU A 110 -5.06 3.11 2.21
C LEU A 110 -3.82 2.78 3.01
N LYS A 111 -2.91 2.00 2.43
CA LYS A 111 -1.63 1.69 3.05
C LYS A 111 -0.50 2.26 2.22
N ALA A 112 0.48 2.84 2.89
CA ALA A 112 1.64 3.44 2.22
C ALA A 112 2.95 3.03 2.88
N SER A 113 3.92 2.66 2.06
CA SER A 113 5.32 2.57 2.44
C SER A 113 5.92 3.98 2.44
N MET A 114 6.42 4.43 3.60
CA MET A 114 7.04 5.73 3.75
C MET A 114 8.55 5.62 3.77
N SER A 115 9.21 6.39 2.93
CA SER A 115 10.66 6.56 2.92
C SER A 115 11.01 7.96 3.39
N ILE A 116 12.02 8.08 4.25
CA ILE A 116 12.53 9.36 4.77
C ILE A 116 14.02 9.46 4.44
N ASN A 117 14.39 10.51 3.70
CA ASN A 117 15.78 10.81 3.36
C ASN A 117 16.26 12.02 4.18
N SER A 118 16.51 11.81 5.46
CA SER A 118 17.03 12.83 6.38
C SER A 118 17.83 12.16 7.50
N ASP A 119 18.48 12.97 8.37
CA ASP A 119 19.24 12.48 9.50
C ASP A 119 18.35 11.80 10.55
N GLU A 120 18.91 10.87 11.32
CA GLU A 120 18.18 10.04 12.29
C GLU A 120 17.41 10.86 13.34
N GLU A 121 17.98 12.00 13.79
CA GLU A 121 17.32 12.89 14.75
C GLU A 121 16.07 13.58 14.17
N GLU A 122 16.07 13.86 12.86
CA GLU A 122 14.94 14.50 12.18
C GLU A 122 13.82 13.48 11.90
N LYS A 123 14.17 12.20 11.72
CA LYS A 123 13.21 11.12 11.46
C LYS A 123 12.32 10.79 12.65
N LYS A 124 12.81 11.03 13.87
CA LYS A 124 12.14 10.56 15.09
C LYS A 124 10.74 11.14 15.27
N GLY A 125 9.73 10.28 15.12
CA GLY A 125 8.32 10.62 15.34
C GLY A 125 7.61 11.24 14.13
N ILE A 126 8.28 11.40 12.98
CA ILE A 126 7.63 11.85 11.73
C ILE A 126 6.54 10.87 11.29
N ASP A 127 6.77 9.58 11.43
CA ASP A 127 5.83 8.49 11.10
C ASP A 127 4.44 8.67 11.74
N LYS A 128 4.38 9.25 12.94
CA LYS A 128 3.14 9.52 13.69
C LYS A 128 2.48 10.85 13.34
N ARG A 129 3.06 11.63 12.46
CA ARG A 129 2.62 13.00 12.12
C ARG A 129 2.28 13.19 10.66
N VAL A 130 2.34 12.11 9.89
CA VAL A 130 1.92 12.10 8.48
C VAL A 130 0.41 12.03 8.40
N TRP A 131 -0.18 12.84 7.54
CA TRP A 131 -1.61 12.87 7.31
C TRP A 131 -1.96 12.98 5.83
N ILE A 132 -3.19 12.56 5.50
CA ILE A 132 -3.83 12.81 4.21
C ILE A 132 -5.15 13.54 4.43
N GLN A 133 -5.63 14.27 3.42
CA GLN A 133 -6.90 14.98 3.43
C GLN A 133 -7.58 14.89 2.07
N ILE A 134 -8.85 14.54 2.06
CA ILE A 134 -9.69 14.39 0.86
C ILE A 134 -10.68 15.56 0.84
N GLY A 135 -10.56 16.44 -0.16
CA GLY A 135 -11.39 17.65 -0.26
C GLY A 135 -11.33 18.49 1.02
N GLU A 136 -12.51 18.83 1.55
CA GLU A 136 -12.69 19.60 2.78
C GLU A 136 -12.89 18.72 4.03
N ASN A 137 -12.75 17.40 3.91
CA ASN A 137 -12.85 16.51 5.06
C ASN A 137 -11.71 16.75 6.06
N ASP A 138 -11.86 16.22 7.29
CA ASP A 138 -10.80 16.26 8.29
C ASP A 138 -9.55 15.51 7.83
N ARG A 139 -8.41 15.88 8.39
CA ARG A 139 -7.15 15.17 8.18
C ARG A 139 -7.19 13.79 8.82
N VAL A 140 -6.76 12.79 8.08
CA VAL A 140 -6.55 11.43 8.57
C VAL A 140 -5.06 11.23 8.78
N PHE A 141 -4.66 11.03 10.03
CA PHE A 141 -3.28 10.73 10.38
C PHE A 141 -3.00 9.25 10.14
N GLY A 142 -1.84 8.97 9.54
CA GLY A 142 -1.38 7.60 9.35
C GLY A 142 -1.05 6.95 10.69
N SER A 143 -1.56 5.75 10.91
CA SER A 143 -1.16 4.89 12.01
C SER A 143 -0.06 3.94 11.56
N PRO A 144 1.07 3.81 12.31
CA PRO A 144 2.06 2.80 12.00
C PRO A 144 1.44 1.40 12.07
N SER A 145 1.61 0.61 11.02
CA SER A 145 1.11 -0.76 10.99
C SER A 145 1.91 -1.62 11.98
N THR A 146 1.34 -1.87 13.15
CA THR A 146 2.00 -2.60 14.26
C THR A 146 2.37 -4.03 13.88
N ASN A 147 1.61 -4.66 12.99
CA ASN A 147 1.84 -6.03 12.55
C ASN A 147 3.05 -6.17 11.61
N LEU A 148 3.42 -5.10 10.90
CA LEU A 148 4.55 -5.09 9.97
C LEU A 148 5.83 -4.59 10.63
N ASN A 149 5.72 -3.66 11.58
CA ASN A 149 6.87 -3.14 12.33
C ASN A 149 7.39 -4.15 13.38
N GLN A 150 6.71 -5.29 13.59
CA GLN A 150 7.13 -6.41 14.44
C GLN A 150 7.65 -7.62 13.64
N ALA A 151 7.45 -7.63 12.31
CA ALA A 151 8.13 -8.60 11.45
C ALA A 151 9.62 -8.22 11.42
N ASP A 152 10.51 -9.20 11.54
CA ASP A 152 11.95 -9.00 11.62
C ASP A 152 12.41 -7.90 10.64
N ASP A 153 13.06 -6.86 11.17
CA ASP A 153 13.47 -5.61 10.48
C ASP A 153 14.28 -5.84 9.18
N GLU A 154 14.81 -7.03 9.01
CA GLU A 154 15.62 -7.41 7.84
C GLU A 154 14.80 -7.49 6.53
N ASP A 155 13.49 -7.78 6.62
CA ASP A 155 12.64 -7.98 5.43
C ASP A 155 12.13 -6.68 4.78
N TYR A 156 12.16 -5.52 5.47
CA TYR A 156 11.60 -4.26 4.97
C TYR A 156 12.58 -3.08 4.87
N GLY A 157 13.86 -3.26 5.23
CA GLY A 157 14.92 -2.28 5.00
C GLY A 157 14.68 -0.89 5.62
N GLY A 158 14.04 -0.82 6.80
CA GLY A 158 13.77 0.45 7.50
C GLY A 158 12.65 1.30 6.88
N VAL A 159 11.74 0.68 6.13
CA VAL A 159 10.56 1.34 5.56
C VAL A 159 9.42 1.35 6.58
N PHE A 160 8.90 2.54 6.91
CA PHE A 160 7.71 2.66 7.74
C PHE A 160 6.46 2.37 6.90
N VAL A 161 5.57 1.53 7.42
CA VAL A 161 4.26 1.30 6.79
C VAL A 161 3.20 2.04 7.58
N LEU A 162 2.46 2.91 6.89
CA LEU A 162 1.38 3.71 7.44
C LEU A 162 0.04 3.24 6.88
N GLU A 163 -0.96 3.17 7.75
CA GLU A 163 -2.34 2.89 7.40
C GLU A 163 -3.21 4.12 7.65
N PHE A 164 -4.04 4.49 6.66
CA PHE A 164 -4.95 5.63 6.70
C PHE A 164 -6.39 5.12 6.63
N ASP A 165 -7.07 5.11 7.77
CA ASP A 165 -8.47 4.67 7.88
C ASP A 165 -9.41 5.79 7.47
N LEU A 166 -10.19 5.58 6.42
CA LEU A 166 -11.12 6.54 5.86
C LEU A 166 -12.55 6.25 6.31
N SER A 167 -13.30 7.29 6.62
CA SER A 167 -14.75 7.14 6.81
C SER A 167 -15.45 6.80 5.49
N ASN A 168 -16.64 6.23 5.55
CA ASN A 168 -17.43 5.93 4.36
C ASN A 168 -17.73 7.19 3.51
N LEU A 169 -17.85 8.36 4.16
CA LEU A 169 -18.02 9.63 3.46
C LEU A 169 -16.76 10.00 2.68
N MET A 170 -15.58 9.91 3.32
CA MET A 170 -14.29 10.18 2.67
C MET A 170 -14.03 9.24 1.49
N VAL A 171 -14.35 7.95 1.63
CA VAL A 171 -14.25 6.98 0.53
C VAL A 171 -15.12 7.41 -0.64
N LYS A 172 -16.38 7.78 -0.38
CA LYS A 172 -17.31 8.25 -1.41
C LYS A 172 -16.81 9.51 -2.10
N ASP A 173 -16.38 10.51 -1.33
CA ASP A 173 -15.84 11.77 -1.84
C ASP A 173 -14.61 11.53 -2.71
N PHE A 174 -13.73 10.63 -2.27
CA PHE A 174 -12.54 10.26 -3.02
C PHE A 174 -12.87 9.55 -4.34
N GLN A 175 -13.86 8.65 -4.34
CA GLN A 175 -14.36 7.99 -5.55
C GLN A 175 -15.07 8.96 -6.51
N LEU A 176 -15.64 10.05 -6.01
CA LEU A 176 -16.20 11.14 -6.80
C LEU A 176 -15.14 12.09 -7.37
N GLY A 177 -13.85 11.86 -7.06
CA GLY A 177 -12.72 12.62 -7.61
C GLY A 177 -12.36 13.88 -6.83
N MET A 178 -12.74 13.95 -5.54
CA MET A 178 -12.26 15.04 -4.66
C MET A 178 -10.75 15.03 -4.57
N ILE A 179 -10.17 16.22 -4.43
CA ILE A 179 -8.72 16.45 -4.43
C ILE A 179 -8.11 15.81 -3.19
N LEU A 180 -6.95 15.18 -3.38
CA LEU A 180 -6.13 14.64 -2.31
C LEU A 180 -5.00 15.61 -1.96
N TYR A 181 -4.79 15.82 -0.68
CA TYR A 181 -3.62 16.47 -0.10
C TYR A 181 -2.93 15.51 0.86
N ALA A 182 -1.63 15.72 1.08
CA ALA A 182 -0.87 15.04 2.10
C ALA A 182 0.02 16.03 2.84
N GLY A 183 0.45 15.70 4.04
CA GLY A 183 1.33 16.56 4.79
C GLY A 183 1.89 15.91 6.03
N ILE A 184 2.73 16.66 6.72
CA ILE A 184 3.38 16.27 7.97
C ILE A 184 3.28 17.43 8.95
N ASP A 185 2.75 17.17 10.15
CA ASP A 185 2.63 18.12 11.24
C ASP A 185 3.67 17.83 12.33
N HIS A 186 4.94 17.84 11.97
CA HIS A 186 6.04 17.61 12.91
C HIS A 186 6.77 18.91 13.23
N PRO A 187 7.20 19.20 14.50
CA PRO A 187 7.84 20.46 14.86
C PRO A 187 9.07 20.85 14.03
N LYS A 188 9.85 19.83 13.59
CA LYS A 188 11.03 20.05 12.75
C LYS A 188 10.74 19.90 11.24
N TYR A 189 9.55 19.39 10.87
CA TYR A 189 9.18 19.14 9.48
C TYR A 189 7.67 19.33 9.29
N ASN A 190 7.24 20.58 9.13
CA ASN A 190 5.84 20.93 8.93
C ASN A 190 5.63 21.36 7.48
N ILE A 191 4.92 20.52 6.72
CA ILE A 191 4.72 20.75 5.29
C ILE A 191 3.40 20.13 4.79
N ARG A 192 2.79 20.81 3.83
CA ARG A 192 1.63 20.32 3.09
C ARG A 192 1.96 20.26 1.60
N THR A 193 1.50 19.24 0.89
CA THR A 193 1.60 19.18 -0.57
C THR A 193 0.70 20.24 -1.23
N LYS A 194 0.99 20.60 -2.45
CA LYS A 194 -0.01 21.13 -3.38
C LYS A 194 -1.05 20.04 -3.67
N GLU A 195 -2.03 20.35 -4.50
CA GLU A 195 -2.97 19.35 -5.00
C GLU A 195 -2.21 18.17 -5.63
N ILE A 196 -2.52 16.96 -5.17
CA ILE A 196 -1.95 15.75 -5.75
C ILE A 196 -2.59 15.52 -7.13
N LEU A 197 -1.78 15.08 -8.08
CA LEU A 197 -2.20 14.90 -9.47
C LEU A 197 -3.48 14.04 -9.56
N LYS A 198 -4.41 14.43 -10.40
CA LYS A 198 -5.69 13.73 -10.60
C LYS A 198 -5.49 12.26 -10.99
N GLN A 199 -4.46 11.94 -11.77
CA GLN A 199 -4.15 10.56 -12.15
C GLN A 199 -3.75 9.71 -10.94
N THR A 200 -2.97 10.26 -10.00
CA THR A 200 -2.60 9.61 -8.74
C THR A 200 -3.85 9.42 -7.88
N THR A 201 -4.62 10.48 -7.64
CA THR A 201 -5.89 10.43 -6.90
C THR A 201 -6.84 9.36 -7.45
N ALA A 202 -7.04 9.33 -8.78
CA ALA A 202 -7.89 8.34 -9.43
C ALA A 202 -7.35 6.90 -9.31
N SER A 203 -6.02 6.73 -9.31
CA SER A 203 -5.40 5.42 -9.09
C SER A 203 -5.65 4.92 -7.68
N LEU A 204 -5.50 5.78 -6.67
CA LEU A 204 -5.70 5.42 -5.26
C LEU A 204 -7.19 5.15 -4.94
N ALA A 205 -8.10 5.95 -5.49
CA ALA A 205 -9.54 5.78 -5.28
C ALA A 205 -10.07 4.43 -5.77
N LYS A 206 -9.40 3.79 -6.75
CA LYS A 206 -9.76 2.45 -7.24
C LYS A 206 -9.51 1.33 -6.22
N ASP A 207 -8.65 1.56 -5.25
CA ASP A 207 -8.33 0.57 -4.23
C ASP A 207 -9.42 0.48 -3.14
N LEU A 208 -10.22 1.53 -2.98
CA LEU A 208 -11.29 1.62 -1.98
C LEU A 208 -12.61 1.02 -2.49
N LEU A 209 -13.44 0.52 -1.58
CA LEU A 209 -14.71 -0.18 -1.90
C LEU A 209 -15.94 0.69 -1.68
#